data_888ec009da24e31d3413d1aa2ffd737c
#
_entry.id   888ec009da24e31d3413d1aa2ffd737c
#
_cell.length_a   1.000
_cell.length_b   1.000
_cell.length_c   1.000
_cell.angle_alpha   90.00
_cell.angle_beta   90.00
_cell.angle_gamma   90.00
#
_symmetry.space_group_name_H-M   'P 1'
#
loop_
_entity.id
_entity.type
_entity.pdbx_description
1 polymer ?
#
loop_
_entity_poly.entity_id
_entity_poly.type
_entity_poly.pdbx_seq_one_letter_code
_entity_poly.pdbx_strand_id
1 'polypeptide(L)'
;MCIRDRTKPLAARKAQLKLFKQMLVANETRIYEAVHADFHKSAHEAFLTEFAILIKDIDEALAKLSDWMQAKRVPTNLVNLPGRSRIQPEPLGVCLVIGAWNYPVQLSFAPAIAALAAGNTVVLKPSELAATSAQCMADIVAEYFDPQIFTVVLGGVPETTALLSERFDKIFFTGSPAVGKIVYQAAAQHLTPVTLELGGKSPAVITPSAALPTAIKRLVWAKFLNAGQTCIAPDYLFVHSSIYQQCLDLLGQEIKKNQYALENHNYVQIINERNLERLSKL
;
A
#
# COMPACT_ATOMS: atom_id res chain seq x y z
N MET A 1 10.78 -31.22 -2.53
CA MET A 1 10.69 -30.12 -3.50
C MET A 1 10.47 -28.83 -2.70
N CYS A 2 11.40 -27.90 -2.75
CA CYS A 2 11.32 -26.66 -1.97
C CYS A 2 10.16 -25.79 -2.48
N ILE A 3 9.45 -25.08 -1.60
CA ILE A 3 8.37 -24.16 -2.00
C ILE A 3 8.86 -23.18 -3.06
N ARG A 4 10.10 -22.72 -2.95
CA ARG A 4 10.78 -21.86 -3.94
C ARG A 4 10.72 -22.43 -5.38
N ASP A 5 10.76 -23.73 -5.55
CA ASP A 5 10.77 -24.33 -6.91
C ASP A 5 9.39 -24.34 -7.55
N ARG A 6 8.31 -24.38 -6.74
CA ARG A 6 6.92 -24.36 -7.23
C ARG A 6 6.47 -22.97 -7.70
N THR A 7 7.01 -21.90 -7.11
CA THR A 7 6.62 -20.51 -7.43
C THR A 7 7.49 -19.86 -8.51
N LYS A 8 8.65 -20.41 -8.83
CA LYS A 8 9.60 -19.87 -9.82
C LYS A 8 9.08 -19.79 -11.27
N PRO A 9 8.38 -20.82 -11.81
CA PRO A 9 7.99 -20.80 -13.23
C PRO A 9 7.02 -19.66 -13.55
N LEU A 10 7.16 -19.07 -14.74
CA LEU A 10 6.27 -18.00 -15.23
C LEU A 10 4.79 -18.39 -15.16
N ALA A 11 4.47 -19.63 -15.56
CA ALA A 11 3.10 -20.12 -15.53
C ALA A 11 2.52 -20.15 -14.11
N ALA A 12 3.31 -20.58 -13.11
CA ALA A 12 2.89 -20.59 -11.72
C ALA A 12 2.63 -19.17 -11.20
N ARG A 13 3.52 -18.21 -11.47
CA ARG A 13 3.35 -16.80 -11.07
C ARG A 13 2.11 -16.18 -11.70
N LYS A 14 1.90 -16.40 -13.01
CA LYS A 14 0.68 -15.94 -13.70
C LYS A 14 -0.59 -16.59 -13.14
N ALA A 15 -0.54 -17.85 -12.74
CA ALA A 15 -1.67 -18.53 -12.11
C ALA A 15 -2.01 -17.89 -10.76
N GLN A 16 -1.02 -17.58 -9.91
CA GLN A 16 -1.24 -16.90 -8.63
C GLN A 16 -1.82 -15.49 -8.82
N LEU A 17 -1.33 -14.72 -9.78
CA LEU A 17 -1.86 -13.38 -10.08
C LEU A 17 -3.31 -13.43 -10.61
N LYS A 18 -3.63 -14.41 -11.47
CA LYS A 18 -5.02 -14.61 -11.94
C LYS A 18 -5.94 -15.01 -10.79
N LEU A 19 -5.49 -15.90 -9.92
CA LEU A 19 -6.23 -16.31 -8.72
C LEU A 19 -6.46 -15.12 -7.80
N PHE A 20 -5.46 -14.27 -7.61
CA PHE A 20 -5.59 -13.04 -6.81
C PHE A 20 -6.64 -12.09 -7.40
N LYS A 21 -6.61 -11.88 -8.73
CA LYS A 21 -7.62 -11.07 -9.42
C LYS A 21 -9.01 -11.65 -9.24
N GLN A 22 -9.17 -12.97 -9.42
CA GLN A 22 -10.44 -13.66 -9.21
C GLN A 22 -10.95 -13.50 -7.77
N MET A 23 -10.08 -13.66 -6.77
CA MET A 23 -10.39 -13.45 -5.36
C MET A 23 -10.93 -12.03 -5.12
N LEU A 24 -10.23 -11.01 -5.61
CA LEU A 24 -10.67 -9.62 -5.45
C LEU A 24 -12.02 -9.36 -6.10
N VAL A 25 -12.19 -9.75 -7.37
CA VAL A 25 -13.44 -9.49 -8.12
C VAL A 25 -14.63 -10.25 -7.50
N ALA A 26 -14.43 -11.49 -7.07
CA ALA A 26 -15.49 -12.28 -6.44
C ALA A 26 -15.90 -11.75 -5.05
N ASN A 27 -15.02 -11.01 -4.36
CA ASN A 27 -15.25 -10.50 -3.02
C ASN A 27 -15.33 -8.97 -2.95
N GLU A 28 -15.54 -8.29 -4.08
CA GLU A 28 -15.57 -6.81 -4.16
C GLU A 28 -16.51 -6.20 -3.13
N THR A 29 -17.74 -6.69 -3.03
CA THR A 29 -18.75 -6.20 -2.07
C THR A 29 -18.30 -6.43 -0.62
N ARG A 30 -17.78 -7.61 -0.28
CA ARG A 30 -17.26 -7.92 1.07
C ARG A 30 -16.13 -6.96 1.48
N ILE A 31 -15.25 -6.63 0.53
CA ILE A 31 -14.16 -5.70 0.75
C ILE A 31 -14.71 -4.29 1.04
N TYR A 32 -15.68 -3.80 0.25
CA TYR A 32 -16.27 -2.48 0.48
C TYR A 32 -17.02 -2.39 1.80
N GLU A 33 -17.79 -3.41 2.15
CA GLU A 33 -18.49 -3.50 3.42
C GLU A 33 -17.52 -3.49 4.62
N ALA A 34 -16.41 -4.23 4.52
CA ALA A 34 -15.39 -4.26 5.56
C ALA A 34 -14.69 -2.89 5.74
N VAL A 35 -14.32 -2.25 4.64
CA VAL A 35 -13.73 -0.90 4.66
C VAL A 35 -14.73 0.14 5.15
N HIS A 36 -16.00 0.01 4.76
CA HIS A 36 -17.06 0.87 5.28
C HIS A 36 -17.26 0.72 6.80
N ALA A 37 -17.23 -0.50 7.31
CA ALA A 37 -17.35 -0.76 8.74
C ALA A 37 -16.23 -0.09 9.57
N ASP A 38 -15.00 -0.06 9.04
CA ASP A 38 -13.86 0.54 9.73
C ASP A 38 -13.81 2.08 9.60
N PHE A 39 -14.25 2.65 8.46
CA PHE A 39 -14.01 4.06 8.10
C PHE A 39 -15.25 4.86 7.74
N HIS A 40 -16.41 4.25 7.55
CA HIS A 40 -17.56 4.83 6.84
C HIS A 40 -17.21 5.29 5.41
N LYS A 41 -16.17 4.71 4.82
CA LYS A 41 -15.74 5.01 3.46
C LYS A 41 -16.81 4.53 2.47
N SER A 42 -17.21 5.39 1.52
CA SER A 42 -18.15 5.02 0.48
C SER A 42 -17.59 3.94 -0.45
N ALA A 43 -18.44 3.12 -1.07
CA ALA A 43 -18.02 2.13 -2.06
C ALA A 43 -17.26 2.78 -3.23
N HIS A 44 -17.64 3.98 -3.65
CA HIS A 44 -16.95 4.73 -4.70
C HIS A 44 -15.51 5.11 -4.28
N GLU A 45 -15.33 5.62 -3.07
CA GLU A 45 -13.99 5.96 -2.57
C GLU A 45 -13.14 4.69 -2.35
N ALA A 46 -13.72 3.62 -1.80
CA ALA A 46 -13.05 2.33 -1.64
C ALA A 46 -12.63 1.73 -3.00
N PHE A 47 -13.49 1.83 -4.03
CA PHE A 47 -13.13 1.43 -5.38
C PHE A 47 -11.91 2.18 -5.89
N LEU A 48 -11.94 3.51 -5.83
CA LEU A 48 -10.88 4.35 -6.38
C LEU A 48 -9.55 4.22 -5.65
N THR A 49 -9.58 4.11 -4.32
CA THR A 49 -8.38 4.23 -3.48
C THR A 49 -7.80 2.88 -3.06
N GLU A 50 -8.60 1.81 -3.11
CA GLU A 50 -8.15 0.49 -2.65
C GLU A 50 -8.28 -0.59 -3.72
N PHE A 51 -9.43 -0.70 -4.40
CA PHE A 51 -9.70 -1.83 -5.28
C PHE A 51 -9.13 -1.66 -6.69
N ALA A 52 -9.43 -0.56 -7.39
CA ALA A 52 -9.06 -0.35 -8.78
C ALA A 52 -7.54 -0.36 -9.00
N ILE A 53 -6.77 0.15 -8.01
CA ILE A 53 -5.31 0.17 -8.03
C ILE A 53 -4.78 -1.27 -8.06
N LEU A 54 -5.31 -2.15 -7.21
CA LEU A 54 -4.88 -3.55 -7.14
C LEU A 54 -5.17 -4.31 -8.43
N ILE A 55 -6.34 -4.11 -9.03
CA ILE A 55 -6.69 -4.72 -10.32
C ILE A 55 -5.72 -4.26 -11.41
N LYS A 56 -5.40 -2.96 -11.45
CA LYS A 56 -4.43 -2.39 -12.39
C LYS A 56 -3.03 -2.99 -12.20
N ASP A 57 -2.57 -3.10 -10.96
CA ASP A 57 -1.25 -3.67 -10.64
C ASP A 57 -1.14 -5.13 -11.07
N ILE A 58 -2.19 -5.93 -10.86
CA ILE A 58 -2.24 -7.32 -11.32
C ILE A 58 -2.22 -7.38 -12.86
N ASP A 59 -3.01 -6.56 -13.55
CA ASP A 59 -3.06 -6.54 -15.00
C ASP A 59 -1.72 -6.12 -15.62
N GLU A 60 -1.06 -5.13 -15.04
CA GLU A 60 0.29 -4.74 -15.45
C GLU A 60 1.30 -5.87 -15.23
N ALA A 61 1.26 -6.53 -14.07
CA ALA A 61 2.13 -7.65 -13.78
C ALA A 61 1.88 -8.82 -14.76
N LEU A 62 0.63 -9.19 -15.03
CA LEU A 62 0.29 -10.23 -16.00
C LEU A 62 0.79 -9.93 -17.40
N ALA A 63 0.75 -8.67 -17.82
CA ALA A 63 1.22 -8.22 -19.12
C ALA A 63 2.76 -8.23 -19.24
N LYS A 64 3.47 -7.76 -18.19
CA LYS A 64 4.91 -7.49 -18.26
C LYS A 64 5.80 -8.55 -17.60
N LEU A 65 5.24 -9.52 -16.87
CA LEU A 65 5.99 -10.47 -16.06
C LEU A 65 7.00 -11.29 -16.89
N SER A 66 6.65 -11.67 -18.11
CA SER A 66 7.56 -12.39 -19.01
C SER A 66 8.84 -11.61 -19.28
N ASP A 67 8.72 -10.30 -19.47
CA ASP A 67 9.84 -9.41 -19.75
C ASP A 67 10.67 -9.12 -18.48
N TRP A 68 9.99 -8.97 -17.34
CA TRP A 68 10.65 -8.77 -16.05
C TRP A 68 11.52 -9.95 -15.62
N MET A 69 11.14 -11.15 -16.00
CA MET A 69 11.86 -12.38 -15.68
C MET A 69 13.06 -12.66 -16.58
N GLN A 70 13.20 -11.95 -17.71
CA GLN A 70 14.27 -12.22 -18.65
C GLN A 70 15.64 -11.83 -18.11
N ALA A 71 16.61 -12.69 -18.38
CA ALA A 71 18.02 -12.38 -18.14
C ALA A 71 18.49 -11.26 -19.07
N LYS A 72 19.05 -10.18 -18.51
CA LYS A 72 19.59 -9.05 -19.28
C LYS A 72 21.09 -9.22 -19.45
N ARG A 73 21.58 -9.20 -20.69
CA ARG A 73 23.02 -9.16 -20.98
C ARG A 73 23.60 -7.84 -20.52
N VAL A 74 24.80 -7.89 -19.91
CA VAL A 74 25.58 -6.75 -19.50
C VAL A 74 27.01 -6.85 -20.04
N PRO A 75 27.75 -5.77 -20.17
CA PRO A 75 29.16 -5.79 -20.60
C PRO A 75 29.99 -6.73 -19.74
N THR A 76 30.83 -7.55 -20.37
CA THR A 76 31.83 -8.38 -19.72
C THR A 76 33.17 -7.66 -19.76
N ASN A 77 33.88 -7.57 -18.64
CA ASN A 77 35.20 -6.96 -18.60
C ASN A 77 36.24 -7.82 -19.41
N LEU A 78 37.31 -7.17 -19.88
CA LEU A 78 38.30 -7.81 -20.74
C LEU A 78 38.95 -9.04 -20.15
N VAL A 79 39.15 -9.05 -18.82
CA VAL A 79 39.79 -10.18 -18.12
C VAL A 79 38.97 -11.45 -18.17
N ASN A 80 37.64 -11.32 -18.28
CA ASN A 80 36.69 -12.43 -18.29
C ASN A 80 36.24 -12.84 -19.72
N LEU A 81 36.84 -12.29 -20.77
CA LEU A 81 36.59 -12.75 -22.14
C LEU A 81 37.24 -14.12 -22.37
N PRO A 82 36.56 -15.01 -23.14
CA PRO A 82 35.34 -14.85 -23.96
C PRO A 82 34.03 -15.12 -23.22
N GLY A 83 34.01 -15.03 -21.89
CA GLY A 83 32.83 -15.18 -21.05
C GLY A 83 31.71 -14.21 -21.42
N ARG A 84 30.49 -14.47 -20.92
CA ARG A 84 29.31 -13.63 -21.11
C ARG A 84 28.66 -13.33 -19.77
N SER A 85 28.44 -12.05 -19.49
CA SER A 85 27.82 -11.58 -18.26
C SER A 85 26.32 -11.28 -18.46
N ARG A 86 25.52 -11.60 -17.46
CA ARG A 86 24.10 -11.31 -17.42
C ARG A 86 23.61 -11.04 -16.01
N ILE A 87 22.52 -10.26 -15.89
CA ILE A 87 21.74 -10.10 -14.67
C ILE A 87 20.50 -10.98 -14.79
N GLN A 88 20.34 -11.91 -13.84
CA GLN A 88 19.21 -12.82 -13.78
C GLN A 88 18.31 -12.46 -12.60
N PRO A 89 17.03 -12.06 -12.79
CA PRO A 89 16.09 -11.88 -11.70
C PRO A 89 15.76 -13.22 -11.02
N GLU A 90 15.81 -13.27 -9.70
CA GLU A 90 15.49 -14.46 -8.90
C GLU A 90 14.56 -14.07 -7.74
N PRO A 91 13.60 -14.93 -7.32
CA PRO A 91 12.82 -14.72 -6.12
C PRO A 91 13.71 -14.69 -4.88
N LEU A 92 13.42 -13.83 -3.93
CA LEU A 92 14.13 -13.78 -2.64
C LEU A 92 13.75 -14.97 -1.76
N GLY A 93 12.46 -15.31 -1.67
CA GLY A 93 11.97 -16.44 -0.87
C GLY A 93 10.65 -16.11 -0.17
N VAL A 94 10.66 -16.06 1.16
CA VAL A 94 9.49 -15.73 1.99
C VAL A 94 9.50 -14.24 2.32
N CYS A 95 8.44 -13.54 1.93
CA CYS A 95 8.25 -12.12 2.19
C CYS A 95 7.27 -11.89 3.33
N LEU A 96 7.64 -11.10 4.33
CA LEU A 96 6.70 -10.55 5.31
C LEU A 96 6.22 -9.18 4.81
N VAL A 97 4.91 -9.02 4.70
CA VAL A 97 4.26 -7.74 4.41
C VAL A 97 3.51 -7.29 5.65
N ILE A 98 3.84 -6.12 6.18
CA ILE A 98 3.14 -5.50 7.31
C ILE A 98 2.39 -4.29 6.78
N GLY A 99 1.06 -4.40 6.68
CA GLY A 99 0.17 -3.39 6.11
C GLY A 99 -0.18 -2.29 7.11
N ALA A 100 -0.55 -1.11 6.59
CA ALA A 100 -1.03 0.01 7.37
C ALA A 100 -2.56 0.04 7.43
N TRP A 101 -3.09 0.85 8.36
CA TRP A 101 -4.52 0.95 8.61
C TRP A 101 -5.26 1.90 7.65
N ASN A 102 -4.62 2.92 7.11
CA ASN A 102 -5.29 4.03 6.42
C ASN A 102 -5.85 3.68 5.02
N TYR A 103 -5.24 2.75 4.35
CA TYR A 103 -5.75 2.06 3.15
C TYR A 103 -5.50 0.57 3.34
N PRO A 104 -6.29 -0.09 4.20
CA PRO A 104 -5.94 -1.41 4.75
C PRO A 104 -5.79 -2.47 3.67
N VAL A 105 -6.64 -2.47 2.66
CA VAL A 105 -6.64 -3.47 1.59
C VAL A 105 -5.52 -3.18 0.57
N GLN A 106 -5.43 -1.94 0.11
CA GLN A 106 -4.45 -1.54 -0.90
C GLN A 106 -3.01 -1.68 -0.37
N LEU A 107 -2.71 -1.14 0.82
CA LEU A 107 -1.35 -1.16 1.38
C LEU A 107 -0.92 -2.55 1.89
N SER A 108 -1.86 -3.48 2.03
CA SER A 108 -1.58 -4.88 2.34
C SER A 108 -1.40 -5.71 1.07
N PHE A 109 -2.30 -5.59 0.10
CA PHE A 109 -2.32 -6.46 -1.07
C PHE A 109 -1.38 -6.01 -2.19
N ALA A 110 -1.12 -4.72 -2.39
CA ALA A 110 -0.21 -4.28 -3.45
C ALA A 110 1.22 -4.84 -3.27
N PRO A 111 1.84 -4.78 -2.07
CA PRO A 111 3.13 -5.44 -1.85
C PRO A 111 3.07 -6.96 -1.98
N ALA A 112 1.94 -7.60 -1.56
CA ALA A 112 1.74 -9.03 -1.70
C ALA A 112 1.65 -9.46 -3.18
N ILE A 113 0.92 -8.71 -4.02
CA ILE A 113 0.84 -8.90 -5.48
C ILE A 113 2.25 -8.83 -6.09
N ALA A 114 3.03 -7.80 -5.73
CA ALA A 114 4.39 -7.64 -6.22
C ALA A 114 5.32 -8.80 -5.80
N ALA A 115 5.19 -9.26 -4.55
CA ALA A 115 5.96 -10.39 -4.04
C ALA A 115 5.61 -11.71 -4.77
N LEU A 116 4.32 -12.00 -4.98
CA LEU A 116 3.87 -13.17 -5.74
C LEU A 116 4.28 -13.09 -7.22
N ALA A 117 4.20 -11.91 -7.84
CA ALA A 117 4.68 -11.69 -9.20
C ALA A 117 6.18 -11.98 -9.32
N ALA A 118 6.97 -11.60 -8.32
CA ALA A 118 8.40 -11.90 -8.26
C ALA A 118 8.69 -13.38 -7.96
N GLY A 119 7.67 -14.21 -7.67
CA GLY A 119 7.80 -15.64 -7.39
C GLY A 119 8.12 -15.96 -5.93
N ASN A 120 7.90 -15.04 -5.02
CA ASN A 120 8.01 -15.25 -3.58
C ASN A 120 6.73 -15.87 -3.00
N THR A 121 6.83 -16.34 -1.76
CA THR A 121 5.68 -16.63 -0.90
C THR A 121 5.47 -15.48 0.07
N VAL A 122 4.26 -15.31 0.60
CA VAL A 122 3.87 -14.13 1.38
C VAL A 122 3.24 -14.52 2.70
N VAL A 123 3.73 -13.91 3.76
CA VAL A 123 3.05 -13.78 5.05
C VAL A 123 2.59 -12.33 5.18
N LEU A 124 1.29 -12.11 5.26
CA LEU A 124 0.70 -10.78 5.42
C LEU A 124 0.25 -10.58 6.87
N LYS A 125 0.69 -9.49 7.48
CA LYS A 125 0.21 -8.99 8.77
C LYS A 125 -0.51 -7.66 8.54
N PRO A 126 -1.85 -7.65 8.35
CA PRO A 126 -2.60 -6.40 8.24
C PRO A 126 -2.64 -5.66 9.58
N SER A 127 -2.99 -4.37 9.55
CA SER A 127 -3.12 -3.58 10.77
C SER A 127 -4.36 -3.98 11.57
N GLU A 128 -4.18 -4.14 12.88
CA GLU A 128 -5.26 -4.42 13.84
C GLU A 128 -6.21 -3.23 14.04
N LEU A 129 -5.82 -2.02 13.62
CA LEU A 129 -6.65 -0.83 13.74
C LEU A 129 -7.83 -0.84 12.77
N ALA A 130 -7.68 -1.46 11.59
CA ALA A 130 -8.73 -1.70 10.63
C ALA A 130 -9.18 -3.17 10.74
N ALA A 131 -9.80 -3.50 11.86
CA ALA A 131 -10.03 -4.88 12.28
C ALA A 131 -10.97 -5.65 11.34
N THR A 132 -12.03 -5.00 10.84
CA THR A 132 -13.00 -5.62 9.93
C THR A 132 -12.37 -5.89 8.56
N SER A 133 -11.59 -4.95 8.05
CA SER A 133 -10.82 -5.11 6.81
C SER A 133 -9.76 -6.20 6.96
N ALA A 134 -9.07 -6.26 8.11
CA ALA A 134 -8.07 -7.28 8.39
C ALA A 134 -8.68 -8.70 8.41
N GLN A 135 -9.82 -8.86 9.07
CA GLN A 135 -10.54 -10.14 9.11
C GLN A 135 -11.03 -10.54 7.71
N CYS A 136 -11.65 -9.62 6.97
CA CYS A 136 -12.08 -9.87 5.59
C CYS A 136 -10.90 -10.35 4.71
N MET A 137 -9.74 -9.71 4.79
CA MET A 137 -8.55 -10.13 4.05
C MET A 137 -8.08 -11.53 4.45
N ALA A 138 -8.11 -11.87 5.75
CA ALA A 138 -7.74 -13.21 6.22
C ALA A 138 -8.68 -14.28 5.67
N ASP A 139 -9.98 -14.03 5.71
CA ASP A 139 -10.99 -14.96 5.26
C ASP A 139 -10.87 -15.24 3.74
N ILE A 140 -10.84 -14.17 2.92
CA ILE A 140 -10.77 -14.34 1.48
C ILE A 140 -9.43 -14.95 1.02
N VAL A 141 -8.33 -14.66 1.69
CA VAL A 141 -7.03 -15.30 1.37
C VAL A 141 -7.08 -16.78 1.71
N ALA A 142 -7.63 -17.16 2.85
CA ALA A 142 -7.77 -18.57 3.26
C ALA A 142 -8.70 -19.37 2.33
N GLU A 143 -9.72 -18.72 1.75
CA GLU A 143 -10.65 -19.35 0.80
C GLU A 143 -9.99 -19.67 -0.56
N TYR A 144 -8.99 -18.89 -0.97
CA TYR A 144 -8.45 -18.97 -2.35
C TYR A 144 -7.02 -19.51 -2.43
N PHE A 145 -6.18 -19.28 -1.43
CA PHE A 145 -4.75 -19.57 -1.52
C PHE A 145 -4.32 -20.77 -0.65
N ASP A 146 -3.38 -21.54 -1.18
CA ASP A 146 -2.59 -22.46 -0.36
C ASP A 146 -1.83 -21.65 0.70
N PRO A 147 -2.00 -21.94 2.01
CA PRO A 147 -1.34 -21.21 3.10
C PRO A 147 0.20 -21.27 3.01
N GLN A 148 0.77 -22.22 2.28
CA GLN A 148 2.21 -22.29 2.00
C GLN A 148 2.65 -21.26 0.96
N ILE A 149 1.72 -20.66 0.20
CA ILE A 149 2.02 -19.65 -0.82
C ILE A 149 1.68 -18.26 -0.31
N PHE A 150 0.48 -18.10 0.23
CA PHE A 150 0.02 -16.83 0.78
C PHE A 150 -0.85 -17.07 2.01
N THR A 151 -0.47 -16.49 3.13
CA THR A 151 -1.20 -16.58 4.41
C THR A 151 -1.30 -15.22 5.08
N VAL A 152 -2.33 -15.05 5.90
CA VAL A 152 -2.57 -13.84 6.71
C VAL A 152 -2.46 -14.19 8.19
N VAL A 153 -1.73 -13.41 8.94
CA VAL A 153 -1.61 -13.50 10.39
C VAL A 153 -2.29 -12.29 11.00
N LEU A 154 -3.40 -12.51 11.68
CA LEU A 154 -4.10 -11.48 12.45
C LEU A 154 -3.44 -11.26 13.80
N GLY A 155 -3.72 -10.11 14.42
CA GLY A 155 -3.24 -9.77 15.76
C GLY A 155 -2.60 -8.38 15.81
N GLY A 156 -2.12 -8.02 16.98
CA GLY A 156 -1.55 -6.70 17.28
C GLY A 156 -0.04 -6.73 17.45
N VAL A 157 0.42 -6.01 18.48
CA VAL A 157 1.86 -5.87 18.77
C VAL A 157 2.50 -7.22 19.15
N PRO A 158 1.89 -8.10 19.97
CA PRO A 158 2.50 -9.39 20.32
C PRO A 158 2.78 -10.27 19.10
N GLU A 159 1.80 -10.43 18.21
CA GLU A 159 1.90 -11.26 17.01
C GLU A 159 2.89 -10.66 16.01
N THR A 160 2.92 -9.33 15.86
CA THR A 160 3.90 -8.64 15.02
C THR A 160 5.32 -8.85 15.57
N THR A 161 5.50 -8.79 16.89
CA THR A 161 6.81 -9.04 17.54
C THR A 161 7.26 -10.48 17.32
N ALA A 162 6.34 -11.44 17.45
CA ALA A 162 6.63 -12.85 17.19
C ALA A 162 7.05 -13.06 15.72
N LEU A 163 6.33 -12.48 14.75
CA LEU A 163 6.71 -12.54 13.34
C LEU A 163 8.09 -11.91 13.09
N LEU A 164 8.40 -10.79 13.73
CA LEU A 164 9.70 -10.11 13.56
C LEU A 164 10.87 -10.88 14.20
N SER A 165 10.61 -11.85 15.08
CA SER A 165 11.64 -12.77 15.59
C SER A 165 11.95 -13.91 14.62
N GLU A 166 11.08 -14.16 13.64
CA GLU A 166 11.29 -15.17 12.62
C GLU A 166 12.16 -14.64 11.46
N ARG A 167 12.80 -15.56 10.74
CA ARG A 167 13.60 -15.23 9.58
C ARG A 167 12.77 -15.12 8.32
N PHE A 168 12.77 -13.95 7.69
CA PHE A 168 12.23 -13.70 6.36
C PHE A 168 13.33 -13.34 5.36
N ASP A 169 13.07 -13.54 4.07
CA ASP A 169 14.00 -13.17 3.01
C ASP A 169 13.79 -11.72 2.53
N LYS A 170 12.63 -11.12 2.87
CA LYS A 170 12.29 -9.70 2.63
C LYS A 170 11.22 -9.26 3.62
N ILE A 171 11.32 -8.04 4.12
CA ILE A 171 10.24 -7.39 4.86
C ILE A 171 9.82 -6.12 4.12
N PHE A 172 8.51 -5.96 3.93
CA PHE A 172 7.88 -4.73 3.45
C PHE A 172 6.97 -4.20 4.56
N PHE A 173 7.21 -2.99 5.00
CA PHE A 173 6.48 -2.36 6.10
C PHE A 173 5.91 -1.02 5.65
N THR A 174 4.63 -0.80 5.95
CA THR A 174 3.97 0.51 5.81
C THR A 174 3.46 0.96 7.17
N GLY A 175 3.87 2.16 7.62
CA GLY A 175 3.42 2.68 8.91
C GLY A 175 4.22 3.88 9.41
N SER A 176 4.29 4.05 10.73
CA SER A 176 5.00 5.18 11.33
C SER A 176 6.53 5.00 11.31
N PRO A 177 7.32 6.12 11.26
CA PRO A 177 8.77 6.05 11.39
C PRO A 177 9.25 5.35 12.66
N ALA A 178 8.54 5.51 13.78
CA ALA A 178 8.89 4.89 15.05
C ALA A 178 8.82 3.36 14.98
N VAL A 179 7.73 2.82 14.43
CA VAL A 179 7.56 1.37 14.25
C VAL A 179 8.48 0.85 13.13
N GLY A 180 8.65 1.61 12.05
CA GLY A 180 9.59 1.25 10.97
C GLY A 180 11.02 1.07 11.46
N LYS A 181 11.46 1.88 12.43
CA LYS A 181 12.77 1.71 13.09
C LYS A 181 12.86 0.37 13.84
N ILE A 182 11.80 -0.02 14.55
CA ILE A 182 11.75 -1.32 15.26
C ILE A 182 11.84 -2.48 14.26
N VAL A 183 11.05 -2.42 13.19
CA VAL A 183 11.07 -3.41 12.11
C VAL A 183 12.45 -3.53 11.49
N TYR A 184 13.10 -2.40 11.21
CA TYR A 184 14.45 -2.39 10.63
C TYR A 184 15.50 -3.00 11.56
N GLN A 185 15.42 -2.70 12.87
CA GLN A 185 16.30 -3.26 13.88
C GLN A 185 16.13 -4.78 14.02
N ALA A 186 14.89 -5.28 14.00
CA ALA A 186 14.62 -6.72 14.04
C ALA A 186 15.15 -7.43 12.78
N ALA A 187 14.91 -6.88 11.61
CA ALA A 187 15.39 -7.43 10.34
C ALA A 187 16.93 -7.50 10.25
N ALA A 188 17.62 -6.56 10.88
CA ALA A 188 19.09 -6.53 10.90
C ALA A 188 19.71 -7.77 11.57
N GLN A 189 19.01 -8.42 12.50
CA GLN A 189 19.50 -9.65 13.16
C GLN A 189 19.67 -10.81 12.17
N HIS A 190 18.91 -10.80 11.09
CA HIS A 190 18.94 -11.81 10.03
C HIS A 190 19.53 -11.30 8.70
N LEU A 191 20.03 -10.06 8.67
CA LEU A 191 20.45 -9.35 7.46
C LEU A 191 19.33 -9.32 6.39
N THR A 192 18.08 -9.31 6.82
CA THR A 192 16.92 -9.28 5.93
C THR A 192 16.77 -7.88 5.31
N PRO A 193 16.71 -7.75 3.98
CA PRO A 193 16.46 -6.47 3.33
C PRO A 193 15.04 -5.98 3.63
N VAL A 194 14.91 -4.68 3.98
CA VAL A 194 13.64 -4.04 4.34
C VAL A 194 13.30 -2.96 3.33
N THR A 195 12.02 -2.83 3.00
CA THR A 195 11.44 -1.62 2.40
C THR A 195 10.51 -0.98 3.42
N LEU A 196 10.71 0.30 3.68
CA LEU A 196 9.91 1.08 4.62
C LEU A 196 9.12 2.15 3.85
N GLU A 197 7.79 2.06 3.89
CA GLU A 197 6.87 3.09 3.46
C GLU A 197 6.35 3.81 4.70
N LEU A 198 6.64 5.09 4.81
CA LEU A 198 6.46 5.85 6.05
C LEU A 198 5.54 7.04 5.82
N GLY A 199 5.19 7.74 6.92
CA GLY A 199 4.45 8.99 6.84
C GLY A 199 5.26 10.12 6.21
N GLY A 200 4.57 11.18 5.82
CA GLY A 200 5.17 12.36 5.20
C GLY A 200 4.61 13.66 5.73
N LYS A 201 5.30 14.75 5.40
CA LYS A 201 4.94 16.14 5.64
C LYS A 201 4.99 16.89 4.30
N SER A 202 4.14 16.46 3.36
CA SER A 202 4.17 16.93 1.97
C SER A 202 3.79 18.41 1.86
N PRO A 203 4.74 19.33 1.57
CA PRO A 203 4.42 20.73 1.33
C PRO A 203 3.73 20.89 -0.04
N ALA A 204 2.74 21.78 -0.11
CA ALA A 204 2.20 22.25 -1.38
C ALA A 204 2.60 23.71 -1.60
N VAL A 205 3.07 24.03 -2.80
CA VAL A 205 3.54 25.38 -3.17
C VAL A 205 2.63 25.94 -4.25
N ILE A 206 2.08 27.14 -4.01
CA ILE A 206 1.23 27.86 -4.96
C ILE A 206 1.92 29.16 -5.37
N THR A 207 2.30 29.24 -6.63
CA THR A 207 2.95 30.42 -7.23
C THR A 207 1.92 31.34 -7.91
N PRO A 208 2.24 32.62 -8.17
CA PRO A 208 1.34 33.53 -8.87
C PRO A 208 0.92 33.08 -10.28
N SER A 209 1.71 32.23 -10.93
CA SER A 209 1.42 31.67 -12.25
C SER A 209 0.47 30.48 -12.23
N ALA A 210 0.07 29.98 -11.04
CA ALA A 210 -0.84 28.83 -10.94
C ALA A 210 -2.25 29.20 -11.43
N ALA A 211 -2.88 28.24 -12.12
CA ALA A 211 -4.33 28.29 -12.41
C ALA A 211 -5.12 28.08 -11.11
N LEU A 212 -5.24 29.14 -10.31
CA LEU A 212 -5.64 29.08 -8.90
C LEU A 212 -6.94 28.31 -8.64
N PRO A 213 -8.07 28.53 -9.40
CA PRO A 213 -9.30 27.76 -9.17
C PRO A 213 -9.13 26.25 -9.33
N THR A 214 -8.33 25.83 -10.31
CA THR A 214 -8.04 24.39 -10.55
C THR A 214 -7.10 23.83 -9.50
N ALA A 215 -6.08 24.59 -9.12
CA ALA A 215 -5.13 24.20 -8.07
C ALA A 215 -5.84 23.98 -6.73
N ILE A 216 -6.72 24.92 -6.35
CA ILE A 216 -7.50 24.83 -5.10
C ILE A 216 -8.44 23.62 -5.08
N LYS A 217 -9.19 23.37 -6.17
CA LYS A 217 -10.06 22.18 -6.24
C LYS A 217 -9.27 20.87 -6.04
N ARG A 218 -8.12 20.74 -6.71
CA ARG A 218 -7.26 19.57 -6.59
C ARG A 218 -6.68 19.43 -5.18
N LEU A 219 -6.27 20.55 -4.61
CA LEU A 219 -5.69 20.60 -3.27
C LEU A 219 -6.69 20.19 -2.20
N VAL A 220 -7.90 20.76 -2.23
CA VAL A 220 -9.00 20.42 -1.31
C VAL A 220 -9.36 18.95 -1.45
N TRP A 221 -9.56 18.48 -2.68
CA TRP A 221 -9.82 17.06 -2.91
C TRP A 221 -8.73 16.15 -2.34
N ALA A 222 -7.46 16.44 -2.64
CA ALA A 222 -6.33 15.64 -2.18
C ALA A 222 -6.16 15.65 -0.65
N LYS A 223 -6.51 16.79 0.01
CA LYS A 223 -6.44 16.91 1.47
C LYS A 223 -7.59 16.20 2.17
N PHE A 224 -8.79 16.25 1.62
CA PHE A 224 -9.99 15.69 2.25
C PHE A 224 -10.23 14.22 1.89
N LEU A 225 -9.59 13.70 0.84
CA LEU A 225 -9.60 12.28 0.54
C LEU A 225 -9.13 11.47 1.76
N ASN A 226 -9.90 10.45 2.14
CA ASN A 226 -9.65 9.64 3.34
C ASN A 226 -9.49 10.47 4.62
N ALA A 227 -10.18 11.63 4.73
CA ALA A 227 -10.05 12.63 5.80
C ALA A 227 -8.60 13.09 6.04
N GLY A 228 -7.77 13.11 5.01
CA GLY A 228 -6.36 13.46 5.10
C GLY A 228 -5.47 12.38 5.73
N GLN A 229 -5.99 11.20 6.01
CA GLN A 229 -5.26 10.05 6.58
C GLN A 229 -4.42 9.35 5.51
N THR A 230 -3.58 10.11 4.81
CA THR A 230 -2.79 9.67 3.66
C THR A 230 -1.35 10.15 3.82
N CYS A 231 -0.38 9.27 3.61
CA CYS A 231 1.05 9.56 3.78
C CYS A 231 1.55 10.68 2.85
N ILE A 232 0.92 10.84 1.69
CA ILE A 232 1.23 11.86 0.67
C ILE A 232 0.23 13.02 0.63
N ALA A 233 -0.71 13.11 1.60
CA ALA A 233 -1.67 14.22 1.63
C ALA A 233 -0.93 15.57 1.77
N PRO A 234 -1.39 16.63 1.10
CA PRO A 234 -0.88 17.97 1.35
C PRO A 234 -1.01 18.31 2.84
N ASP A 235 0.12 18.62 3.50
CA ASP A 235 0.14 18.87 4.95
C ASP A 235 0.06 20.35 5.25
N TYR A 236 0.87 21.15 4.56
CA TYR A 236 0.88 22.61 4.71
C TYR A 236 1.12 23.32 3.36
N LEU A 237 0.71 24.58 3.28
CA LEU A 237 0.75 25.37 2.06
C LEU A 237 1.75 26.51 2.17
N PHE A 238 2.62 26.63 1.17
CA PHE A 238 3.35 27.86 0.87
C PHE A 238 2.64 28.62 -0.26
N VAL A 239 2.12 29.77 0.05
CA VAL A 239 1.41 30.60 -0.92
C VAL A 239 2.17 31.91 -1.10
N HIS A 240 2.43 32.30 -2.35
CA HIS A 240 3.07 33.59 -2.65
C HIS A 240 2.20 34.73 -2.11
N SER A 241 2.83 35.76 -1.50
CA SER A 241 2.14 36.84 -0.80
C SER A 241 1.12 37.58 -1.66
N SER A 242 1.42 37.78 -2.94
CA SER A 242 0.55 38.52 -3.88
C SER A 242 -0.80 37.83 -4.16
N ILE A 243 -0.94 36.53 -3.89
CA ILE A 243 -2.17 35.76 -4.11
C ILE A 243 -2.71 35.13 -2.84
N TYR A 244 -2.13 35.45 -1.69
CA TYR A 244 -2.44 34.81 -0.41
C TYR A 244 -3.93 34.92 -0.05
N GLN A 245 -4.47 36.15 -0.05
CA GLN A 245 -5.88 36.37 0.33
C GLN A 245 -6.84 35.68 -0.67
N GLN A 246 -6.57 35.79 -1.96
CA GLN A 246 -7.38 35.12 -2.98
C GLN A 246 -7.36 33.59 -2.80
N CYS A 247 -6.19 33.04 -2.42
CA CYS A 247 -6.07 31.60 -2.14
C CYS A 247 -6.92 31.18 -0.94
N LEU A 248 -6.88 31.94 0.17
CA LEU A 248 -7.70 31.65 1.35
C LEU A 248 -9.19 31.70 1.05
N ASP A 249 -9.65 32.72 0.31
CA ASP A 249 -11.05 32.88 -0.06
C ASP A 249 -11.54 31.70 -0.91
N LEU A 250 -10.75 31.28 -1.90
CA LEU A 250 -11.08 30.14 -2.75
C LEU A 250 -11.05 28.80 -1.98
N LEU A 251 -10.09 28.60 -1.06
CA LEU A 251 -10.07 27.44 -0.18
C LEU A 251 -11.34 27.34 0.65
N GLY A 252 -11.71 28.44 1.33
CA GLY A 252 -12.93 28.50 2.12
C GLY A 252 -14.19 28.23 1.32
N GLN A 253 -14.30 28.79 0.10
CA GLN A 253 -15.42 28.54 -0.81
C GLN A 253 -15.48 27.08 -1.26
N GLU A 254 -14.36 26.48 -1.65
CA GLU A 254 -14.33 25.09 -2.13
C GLU A 254 -14.63 24.09 -1.01
N ILE A 255 -14.09 24.29 0.21
CA ILE A 255 -14.41 23.45 1.37
C ILE A 255 -15.92 23.55 1.69
N LYS A 256 -16.45 24.77 1.78
CA LYS A 256 -17.88 24.99 2.06
C LYS A 256 -18.79 24.37 1.00
N LYS A 257 -18.40 24.47 -0.27
CA LYS A 257 -19.15 23.92 -1.40
C LYS A 257 -19.27 22.40 -1.33
N ASN A 258 -18.21 21.70 -0.92
CA ASN A 258 -18.19 20.24 -0.87
C ASN A 258 -18.97 19.67 0.32
N GLN A 259 -19.29 20.46 1.34
CA GLN A 259 -20.07 20.05 2.52
C GLN A 259 -19.61 18.71 3.10
N TYR A 260 -18.29 18.60 3.33
CA TYR A 260 -17.71 17.38 3.89
C TYR A 260 -18.32 17.04 5.25
N ALA A 261 -19.05 15.93 5.30
CA ALA A 261 -19.69 15.41 6.51
C ALA A 261 -19.91 13.90 6.36
N LEU A 262 -19.92 13.18 7.48
CA LEU A 262 -20.20 11.74 7.48
C LEU A 262 -21.62 11.44 6.97
N GLU A 263 -22.57 12.27 7.37
CA GLU A 263 -23.98 12.15 6.98
C GLU A 263 -24.21 12.32 5.46
N ASN A 264 -23.30 13.04 4.80
CA ASN A 264 -23.34 13.23 3.34
C ASN A 264 -22.66 12.11 2.56
N HIS A 265 -22.06 11.11 3.25
CA HIS A 265 -21.31 10.01 2.65
C HIS A 265 -20.16 10.44 1.73
N ASN A 266 -19.66 11.66 1.91
CA ASN A 266 -18.57 12.25 1.15
C ASN A 266 -17.32 12.55 2.01
N TYR A 267 -17.30 12.05 3.24
CA TYR A 267 -16.19 12.15 4.18
C TYR A 267 -16.09 10.87 5.01
N VAL A 268 -14.88 10.47 5.34
CA VAL A 268 -14.63 9.27 6.14
C VAL A 268 -14.32 9.64 7.59
N GLN A 269 -14.56 8.72 8.51
CA GLN A 269 -14.21 8.94 9.91
C GLN A 269 -12.70 8.79 10.16
N ILE A 270 -12.20 9.45 11.18
CA ILE A 270 -10.86 9.19 11.72
C ILE A 270 -10.89 7.81 12.38
N ILE A 271 -9.87 6.99 12.09
CA ILE A 271 -9.82 5.56 12.43
C ILE A 271 -10.09 5.24 13.91
N ASN A 272 -9.71 6.12 14.81
CA ASN A 272 -9.95 5.95 16.24
C ASN A 272 -9.84 7.27 17.01
N GLU A 273 -10.35 7.26 18.25
CA GLU A 273 -10.40 8.42 19.14
C GLU A 273 -9.00 8.99 19.45
N ARG A 274 -8.00 8.14 19.67
CA ARG A 274 -6.62 8.55 19.90
C ARG A 274 -6.08 9.42 18.75
N ASN A 275 -6.38 9.07 17.49
CA ASN A 275 -5.97 9.87 16.36
C ASN A 275 -6.80 11.16 16.24
N LEU A 276 -8.08 11.12 16.56
CA LEU A 276 -8.94 12.31 16.60
C LEU A 276 -8.44 13.30 17.65
N GLU A 277 -8.16 12.86 18.87
CA GLU A 277 -7.58 13.68 19.93
C GLU A 277 -6.23 14.29 19.54
N ARG A 278 -5.38 13.52 18.84
CA ARG A 278 -4.11 14.04 18.34
C ARG A 278 -4.31 15.17 17.32
N LEU A 279 -5.28 15.04 16.43
CA LEU A 279 -5.61 16.07 15.44
C LEU A 279 -6.22 17.32 16.07
N SER A 280 -7.05 17.17 17.11
CA SER A 280 -7.66 18.31 17.82
C SER A 280 -6.66 19.18 18.58
N LYS A 281 -5.40 18.72 18.72
CA LYS A 281 -4.30 19.47 19.37
C LYS A 281 -3.42 20.23 18.38
N LEU A 282 -3.70 20.14 17.08
CA LEU A 282 -2.99 20.87 16.03
C LEU A 282 -3.65 22.20 15.73
#